data_c266525240ec24783af50cdf6f002d35
#
_entry.id   c266525240ec24783af50cdf6f002d35
#
_cell.length_a   1.000
_cell.length_b   1.000
_cell.length_c   1.000
_cell.angle_alpha   90.00
_cell.angle_beta   90.00
_cell.angle_gamma   90.00
#
_symmetry.space_group_name_H-M   'P 1'
#
loop_
_entity.id
_entity.type
_entity.pdbx_description
1 polymer ?
#
loop_
_entity_poly.entity_id
_entity_poly.type
_entity_poly.pdbx_seq_one_letter_code
_entity_poly.pdbx_strand_id
1 'polypeptide(L)'
;SLGMKQRLGIAQAIMEDPDILILDEPMNGLDEGGIEDMRNLILEFRKPGKIVLIASHNKEDIQILCDEVFEMKNGKICNKENGGSMDGNK
;
A
#
# COMPACT_ATOMS: atom_id res chain seq x y z
N SER A 1 18.98 3.59 -9.04
CA SER A 1 18.77 3.81 -7.62
C SER A 1 17.80 2.80 -7.04
N LEU A 2 17.78 2.74 -5.73
CA LEU A 2 16.87 1.82 -5.04
C LEU A 2 15.41 2.13 -5.37
N GLY A 3 15.07 3.42 -5.37
CA GLY A 3 13.70 3.83 -5.66
C GLY A 3 13.25 3.43 -7.05
N MET A 4 14.13 3.58 -8.02
CA MET A 4 13.80 3.21 -9.39
C MET A 4 13.61 1.71 -9.52
N LYS A 5 14.45 0.93 -8.85
CA LYS A 5 14.31 -0.53 -8.89
C LYS A 5 13.00 -0.97 -8.24
N GLN A 6 12.65 -0.32 -7.15
CA GLN A 6 11.43 -0.65 -6.42
C GLN A 6 10.20 -0.37 -7.27
N ARG A 7 10.16 0.80 -7.91
CA ARG A 7 9.05 1.18 -8.79
C ARG A 7 8.94 0.23 -9.98
N LEU A 8 10.07 -0.12 -10.58
CA LEU A 8 10.06 -1.02 -11.71
C LEU A 8 9.54 -2.41 -11.31
N GLY A 9 9.96 -2.90 -10.15
CA GLY A 9 9.50 -4.19 -9.67
C GLY A 9 8.00 -4.24 -9.45
N ILE A 10 7.44 -3.18 -8.86
CA ILE A 10 6.00 -3.11 -8.62
C ILE A 10 5.26 -2.95 -9.94
N ALA A 11 5.78 -2.12 -10.84
CA ALA A 11 5.15 -1.94 -12.14
C ALA A 11 5.10 -3.26 -12.91
N GLN A 12 6.17 -4.04 -12.85
CA GLN A 12 6.20 -5.35 -13.51
C GLN A 12 5.17 -6.30 -12.91
N ALA A 13 5.04 -6.29 -11.58
CA ALA A 13 4.05 -7.12 -10.91
C ALA A 13 2.64 -6.74 -11.34
N ILE A 14 2.39 -5.45 -11.47
CA ILE A 14 1.07 -4.95 -11.87
C ILE A 14 0.76 -5.33 -13.31
N MET A 15 1.77 -5.32 -14.18
CA MET A 15 1.58 -5.68 -15.58
C MET A 15 1.11 -7.11 -15.76
N GLU A 16 1.43 -7.98 -14.81
CA GLU A 16 0.94 -9.35 -14.85
C GLU A 16 -0.53 -9.46 -14.48
N ASP A 17 -1.12 -8.36 -14.05
CA ASP A 17 -2.52 -8.25 -13.69
C ASP A 17 -2.95 -9.27 -12.64
N PRO A 18 -2.24 -9.33 -11.51
CA PRO A 18 -2.61 -10.30 -10.48
C PRO A 18 -3.89 -9.91 -9.79
N ASP A 19 -4.57 -10.89 -9.20
CA ASP A 19 -5.75 -10.59 -8.38
C ASP A 19 -5.35 -10.09 -7.00
N ILE A 20 -4.18 -10.50 -6.53
CA ILE A 20 -3.68 -10.12 -5.21
C ILE A 20 -2.27 -9.57 -5.36
N LEU A 21 -2.06 -8.36 -4.86
CA LEU A 21 -0.75 -7.72 -4.85
C LEU A 21 -0.31 -7.54 -3.41
N ILE A 22 0.85 -8.07 -3.07
CA ILE A 22 1.38 -7.99 -1.71
C ILE A 22 2.63 -7.13 -1.73
N LEU A 23 2.61 -6.06 -0.94
CA LEU A 23 3.70 -5.10 -0.88
C LEU A 23 4.21 -4.97 0.55
N ASP A 24 5.52 -5.08 0.71
CA ASP A 24 6.16 -4.96 2.02
C ASP A 24 7.01 -3.70 2.03
N GLU A 25 6.60 -2.72 2.84
CA GLU A 25 7.26 -1.42 2.96
C GLU A 25 7.55 -0.80 1.60
N PRO A 26 6.54 -0.61 0.75
CA PRO A 26 6.80 -0.20 -0.63
C PRO A 26 7.37 1.21 -0.77
N MET A 27 7.21 2.06 0.26
CA MET A 27 7.72 3.43 0.21
C MET A 27 9.10 3.58 0.82
N ASN A 28 9.64 2.49 1.37
CA ASN A 28 10.89 2.58 2.11
C ASN A 28 12.03 3.00 1.20
N GLY A 29 12.78 4.01 1.63
CA GLY A 29 13.93 4.49 0.87
C GLY A 29 13.60 5.43 -0.28
N LEU A 30 12.34 5.77 -0.48
CA LEU A 30 11.95 6.68 -1.55
C LEU A 30 11.94 8.13 -1.06
N ASP A 31 12.26 9.06 -1.97
CA ASP A 31 12.09 10.48 -1.68
C ASP A 31 10.61 10.86 -1.88
N GLU A 32 10.29 12.15 -1.65
CA GLU A 32 8.90 12.60 -1.73
C GLU A 32 8.27 12.32 -3.11
N GLY A 33 9.01 12.59 -4.17
CA GLY A 33 8.49 12.33 -5.51
C GLY A 33 8.25 10.86 -5.78
N GLY A 34 9.17 10.02 -5.28
CA GLY A 34 9.03 8.58 -5.42
C GLY A 34 7.86 8.04 -4.63
N ILE A 35 7.64 8.57 -3.45
CA ILE A 35 6.51 8.16 -2.62
C ILE A 35 5.19 8.51 -3.32
N GLU A 36 5.10 9.70 -3.86
CA GLU A 36 3.88 10.10 -4.56
C GLU A 36 3.63 9.24 -5.79
N ASP A 37 4.68 8.97 -6.56
CA ASP A 37 4.55 8.11 -7.73
C ASP A 37 4.09 6.71 -7.34
N MET A 38 4.64 6.18 -6.25
CA MET A 38 4.29 4.85 -5.78
C MET A 38 2.84 4.80 -5.30
N ARG A 39 2.40 5.84 -4.58
CA ARG A 39 1.02 5.93 -4.14
C ARG A 39 0.07 5.91 -5.33
N ASN A 40 0.37 6.70 -6.34
CA ASN A 40 -0.47 6.76 -7.54
C ASN A 40 -0.52 5.43 -8.25
N LEU A 41 0.61 4.75 -8.33
CA LEU A 41 0.67 3.45 -8.97
C LEU A 41 -0.20 2.42 -8.24
N ILE A 42 -0.14 2.41 -6.93
CA ILE A 42 -0.94 1.51 -6.12
C ILE A 42 -2.43 1.84 -6.26
N LEU A 43 -2.76 3.12 -6.23
CA LEU A 43 -4.15 3.53 -6.35
C LEU A 43 -4.74 3.18 -7.72
N GLU A 44 -3.92 3.26 -8.77
CA GLU A 44 -4.38 2.86 -10.09
C GLU A 44 -4.67 1.37 -10.17
N PHE A 45 -3.92 0.57 -9.43
CA PHE A 45 -4.12 -0.88 -9.41
C PHE A 45 -5.41 -1.25 -8.70
N ARG A 46 -5.84 -0.45 -7.73
CA ARG A 46 -7.02 -0.76 -6.93
C ARG A 46 -8.27 -0.68 -7.78
N LYS A 47 -8.92 -1.82 -7.95
CA LYS A 47 -10.15 -1.94 -8.73
C LYS A 47 -11.00 -3.01 -8.10
N PRO A 48 -12.31 -3.03 -8.38
CA PRO A 48 -13.14 -4.14 -7.92
C PRO A 48 -12.55 -5.48 -8.39
N GLY A 49 -12.46 -6.42 -7.48
CA GLY A 49 -11.88 -7.70 -7.78
C GLY A 49 -10.38 -7.82 -7.52
N LYS A 50 -9.74 -6.71 -7.18
CA LYS A 50 -8.30 -6.71 -6.88
C LYS A 50 -8.09 -6.51 -5.39
N ILE A 51 -7.12 -7.21 -4.84
CA ILE A 51 -6.75 -7.09 -3.42
C ILE A 51 -5.32 -6.64 -3.32
N VAL A 52 -5.08 -5.61 -2.50
CA VAL A 52 -3.73 -5.13 -2.22
C VAL A 52 -3.49 -5.26 -0.73
N LEU A 53 -2.44 -5.99 -0.38
CA LEU A 53 -2.01 -6.13 1.01
C LEU A 53 -0.70 -5.36 1.18
N ILE A 54 -0.71 -4.40 2.10
CA ILE A 54 0.46 -3.57 2.34
C ILE A 54 0.90 -3.71 3.79
N ALA A 55 2.16 -4.07 3.98
CA ALA A 55 2.77 -4.07 5.31
C ALA A 55 3.59 -2.78 5.42
N SER A 56 3.30 -1.94 6.40
CA SER A 56 3.97 -0.67 6.53
C SER A 56 3.92 -0.18 7.97
N HIS A 57 4.94 0.59 8.34
CA HIS A 57 4.97 1.29 9.62
C HIS A 57 4.56 2.75 9.47
N ASN A 58 4.34 3.22 8.26
CA ASN A 58 4.00 4.62 8.01
C ASN A 58 2.49 4.79 8.04
N LYS A 59 2.00 5.45 9.09
CA LYS A 59 0.57 5.61 9.29
C LYS A 59 -0.09 6.45 8.20
N GLU A 60 0.62 7.44 7.68
CA GLU A 60 0.08 8.28 6.64
C GLU A 60 -0.19 7.49 5.37
N ASP A 61 0.77 6.66 4.96
CA ASP A 61 0.59 5.84 3.77
C ASP A 61 -0.56 4.86 3.95
N ILE A 62 -0.66 4.28 5.14
CA ILE A 62 -1.72 3.34 5.43
C ILE A 62 -3.08 4.01 5.33
N GLN A 63 -3.21 5.22 5.86
CA GLN A 63 -4.48 5.94 5.80
C GLN A 63 -4.87 6.32 4.39
N ILE A 64 -3.89 6.68 3.57
CA ILE A 64 -4.16 7.08 2.20
C ILE A 64 -4.52 5.89 1.32
N LEU A 65 -3.84 4.76 1.53
CA LEU A 65 -3.91 3.64 0.60
C LEU A 65 -4.85 2.53 1.02
N CYS A 66 -5.19 2.42 2.30
CA CYS A 66 -5.86 1.23 2.80
C CYS A 66 -7.28 1.51 3.24
N ASP A 67 -8.18 0.58 2.91
CA ASP A 67 -9.56 0.63 3.36
C ASP A 67 -9.73 0.03 4.73
N GLU A 68 -8.95 -1.01 5.04
CA GLU A 68 -8.97 -1.66 6.34
C GLU A 68 -7.56 -1.77 6.85
N VAL A 69 -7.39 -1.57 8.14
CA VAL A 69 -6.07 -1.61 8.78
C VAL A 69 -6.09 -2.59 9.94
N PHE A 70 -5.09 -3.47 9.96
CA PHE A 70 -4.88 -4.39 11.06
C PHE A 70 -3.54 -4.09 11.69
N GLU A 71 -3.54 -3.93 13.01
CA GLU A 71 -2.31 -3.75 13.75
C GLU A 71 -1.88 -5.08 14.34
N MET A 72 -0.62 -5.45 14.12
CA MET A 72 -0.11 -6.72 14.58
C MET A 72 1.01 -6.53 15.58
N LYS A 73 0.97 -7.32 16.64
CA LYS A 73 2.04 -7.36 17.63
C LYS A 73 2.32 -8.82 17.97
N ASN A 74 3.60 -9.17 17.99
CA ASN A 74 4.03 -10.52 18.37
C ASN A 74 3.29 -11.59 17.57
N GLY A 75 3.07 -11.32 16.29
CA GLY A 75 2.42 -12.28 15.41
C GLY A 75 0.92 -12.37 15.55
N LYS A 76 0.32 -11.47 16.32
CA LYS A 76 -1.13 -11.49 16.52
C LYS A 76 -1.75 -10.17 16.11
N ILE A 77 -2.97 -10.24 15.61
CA ILE A 77 -3.74 -9.05 15.30
C ILE A 77 -4.28 -8.48 16.59
N CYS A 78 -3.89 -7.26 16.94
CA CYS A 78 -4.31 -6.65 18.19
C CYS A 78 -5.29 -5.51 17.99
N ASN A 79 -5.50 -5.07 16.75
CA ASN A 79 -6.40 -3.97 16.49
C ASN A 79 -6.85 -4.02 15.04
N LYS A 80 -8.08 -3.59 14.80
CA LYS A 80 -8.60 -3.45 13.43
C LYS A 80 -9.36 -2.14 13.36
N GLU A 81 -9.07 -1.35 12.34
CA GLU A 81 -9.80 -0.10 12.13
C GLU A 81 -9.95 0.15 10.65
N ASN A 82 -10.94 0.96 10.30
CA ASN A 82 -11.14 1.36 8.92
C ASN A 82 -10.18 2.50 8.63
N GLY A 83 -9.25 2.25 7.71
CA GLY A 83 -8.27 3.25 7.32
C GLY A 83 -8.69 3.93 6.05
N GLY A 84 -8.05 5.05 5.76
CA GLY A 84 -8.16 5.70 4.47
C GLY A 84 -9.49 6.31 4.12
N SER A 85 -10.47 6.18 4.97
CA SER A 85 -11.78 6.70 4.64
C SER A 85 -11.83 8.19 4.88
N MET A 86 -12.16 8.91 3.87
CA MET A 86 -12.38 10.34 3.98
C MET A 86 -13.80 10.67 4.38
N ASP A 87 -14.62 9.66 4.54
CA ASP A 87 -16.01 9.83 4.86
C ASP A 87 -16.20 10.28 6.27
N GLY A 88 -15.29 10.15 6.96
CA GLY A 88 -15.54 10.51 8.29
C GLY A 88 -16.74 9.85 8.84
N ASN A 89 -17.20 9.54 8.29
CA ASN A 89 -18.12 9.18 8.72
C ASN A 89 -18.23 8.16 9.27
N LYS A 90 -17.84 8.21 9.18
CA LYS A 90 -17.87 7.68 9.53
C LYS A 90 -17.95 7.44 10.08
#